data_384d88a82b7a370020a6bef6e868a165
#
_entry.id   384d88a82b7a370020a6bef6e868a165
#
_cell.length_a   1.000
_cell.length_b   1.000
_cell.length_c   1.000
_cell.angle_alpha   90.00
_cell.angle_beta   90.00
_cell.angle_gamma   90.00
#
_symmetry.space_group_name_H-M   'P 1'
#
loop_
_entity.id
_entity.type
_entity.pdbx_description
1 polymer ?
#
loop_
_entity_poly.entity_id
_entity_poly.type
_entity_poly.pdbx_seq_one_letter_code
_entity_poly.pdbx_strand_id
1 'polypeptide(L)'
;MFSHVMIGANDVHASKTFYDAILGALGIPPGKLDAKGRVFYMTKTGIFAISKPINGEPACAANGSTIGFSVESPEQGDAWHAAGVAHGGTACEDPPGFREGAMGKLYLAYL
;
A
#
# COMPACT_ATOMS: atom_id res chain seq x y z
N MET A 1 -3.66 0.92 -16.82
CA MET A 1 -4.84 1.79 -16.75
C MET A 1 -4.58 3.02 -15.90
N PHE A 2 -4.22 2.91 -14.63
CA PHE A 2 -3.92 4.07 -13.79
C PHE A 2 -2.51 4.59 -14.02
N SER A 3 -2.36 5.92 -14.19
CA SER A 3 -1.05 6.56 -14.22
C SER A 3 -0.48 6.66 -12.80
N HIS A 4 -1.32 7.01 -11.85
CA HIS A 4 -0.95 7.13 -10.45
C HIS A 4 -2.17 6.98 -9.54
N VAL A 5 -1.89 6.61 -8.30
CA VAL A 5 -2.85 6.66 -7.18
C VAL A 5 -2.20 7.45 -6.06
N MET A 6 -2.92 8.42 -5.50
CA MET A 6 -2.46 9.20 -4.35
C MET A 6 -3.44 9.05 -3.20
N ILE A 7 -2.92 8.80 -2.01
CA ILE A 7 -3.71 8.73 -0.78
C ILE A 7 -3.35 9.87 0.17
N GLY A 8 -4.32 10.24 0.99
CA GLY A 8 -4.13 11.21 2.07
C GLY A 8 -3.52 10.57 3.32
N ALA A 9 -2.67 11.29 4.02
CA ALA A 9 -2.12 10.90 5.31
C ALA A 9 -2.02 12.11 6.24
N ASN A 10 -2.33 11.92 7.52
CA ASN A 10 -2.14 12.95 8.54
C ASN A 10 -0.67 13.07 8.94
N ASP A 11 0.01 11.92 9.07
CA ASP A 11 1.45 11.81 9.32
C ASP A 11 2.11 11.11 8.12
N VAL A 12 2.65 11.90 7.21
CA VAL A 12 3.29 11.39 5.99
C VAL A 12 4.53 10.55 6.30
N HIS A 13 5.29 10.89 7.35
CA HIS A 13 6.48 10.14 7.74
C HIS A 13 6.13 8.76 8.31
N ALA A 14 5.11 8.67 9.14
CA ALA A 14 4.61 7.39 9.65
C ALA A 14 4.09 6.52 8.49
N SER A 15 3.32 7.11 7.58
CA SER A 15 2.85 6.41 6.38
C SER A 15 4.02 5.96 5.51
N LYS A 16 5.04 6.80 5.32
CA LYS A 16 6.24 6.42 4.56
C LYS A 16 6.94 5.21 5.17
N THR A 17 7.13 5.17 6.49
CA THR A 17 7.73 4.04 7.18
C THR A 17 6.97 2.74 6.89
N PHE A 18 5.65 2.78 6.98
CA PHE A 18 4.78 1.64 6.66
C PHE A 18 4.90 1.21 5.19
N TYR A 19 4.74 2.16 4.26
CA TYR A 19 4.78 1.83 2.83
C TYR A 19 6.18 1.46 2.33
N ASP A 20 7.25 2.03 2.88
CA ASP A 20 8.61 1.58 2.59
C ASP A 20 8.79 0.09 2.93
N ALA A 21 8.21 -0.35 4.04
CA ALA A 21 8.30 -1.74 4.48
C ALA A 21 7.49 -2.68 3.57
N ILE A 22 6.21 -2.40 3.33
CA ILE A 22 5.36 -3.30 2.54
C ILE A 22 5.72 -3.30 1.05
N LEU A 23 6.02 -2.14 0.48
CA LEU A 23 6.42 -2.05 -0.92
C LEU A 23 7.86 -2.56 -1.13
N GLY A 24 8.71 -2.43 -0.12
CA GLY A 24 10.03 -3.05 -0.09
C GLY A 24 9.97 -4.57 -0.20
N ALA A 25 9.00 -5.21 0.44
CA ALA A 25 8.73 -6.65 0.29
C ALA A 25 8.36 -7.05 -1.16
N LEU A 26 7.88 -6.09 -1.96
CA LEU A 26 7.59 -6.25 -3.38
C LEU A 26 8.76 -5.85 -4.29
N GLY A 27 9.91 -5.51 -3.72
CA GLY A 27 11.08 -5.06 -4.47
C GLY A 27 11.03 -3.61 -4.94
N ILE A 28 10.09 -2.80 -4.42
CA ILE A 28 9.97 -1.39 -4.76
C ILE A 28 10.88 -0.58 -3.83
N PRO A 29 11.75 0.29 -4.38
CA PRO A 29 12.63 1.12 -3.57
C PRO A 29 11.88 2.04 -2.61
N PRO A 30 12.53 2.50 -1.52
CA PRO A 30 11.93 3.47 -0.61
C PRO A 30 11.38 4.70 -1.32
N GLY A 31 10.26 5.20 -0.84
CA GLY A 31 9.60 6.37 -1.40
C GLY A 31 10.47 7.62 -1.34
N LYS A 32 10.34 8.46 -2.35
CA LYS A 32 11.06 9.73 -2.44
C LYS A 32 10.19 10.88 -1.99
N LEU A 33 10.69 11.65 -1.03
CA LEU A 33 10.06 12.89 -0.60
C LEU A 33 10.32 14.00 -1.63
N ASP A 34 9.29 14.77 -1.97
CA ASP A 34 9.46 15.98 -2.75
C ASP A 34 9.52 17.23 -1.86
N ALA A 35 9.73 18.40 -2.49
CA ALA A 35 9.82 19.68 -1.79
C ALA A 35 8.51 20.09 -1.07
N LYS A 36 7.38 19.51 -1.45
CA LYS A 36 6.07 19.75 -0.84
C LYS A 36 5.71 18.76 0.26
N GLY A 37 6.64 17.87 0.64
CA GLY A 37 6.42 16.86 1.67
C GLY A 37 5.55 15.67 1.23
N ARG A 38 5.42 15.44 -0.07
CA ARG A 38 4.74 14.28 -0.62
C ARG A 38 5.74 13.16 -0.86
N VAL A 39 5.28 11.91 -0.76
CA VAL A 39 6.11 10.72 -0.99
C VAL A 39 5.66 10.04 -2.27
N PHE A 40 6.60 9.65 -3.12
CA PHE A 40 6.34 8.98 -4.39
C PHE A 40 7.09 7.66 -4.48
N TYR A 41 6.36 6.60 -4.84
CA TYR A 41 6.88 5.29 -5.20
C TYR A 41 6.66 5.10 -6.69
N MET A 42 7.75 5.17 -7.46
CA MET A 42 7.69 5.11 -8.92
C MET A 42 8.06 3.73 -9.40
N THR A 43 7.21 3.14 -10.22
CA THR A 43 7.45 1.85 -10.87
C THR A 43 7.24 1.97 -12.38
N LYS A 44 7.56 0.91 -13.11
CA LYS A 44 7.31 0.86 -14.56
C LYS A 44 5.82 0.80 -14.90
N THR A 45 4.98 0.38 -13.97
CA THR A 45 3.54 0.18 -14.20
C THR A 45 2.66 1.28 -13.63
N GLY A 46 3.22 2.19 -12.85
CA GLY A 46 2.48 3.32 -12.27
C GLY A 46 3.18 3.93 -11.07
N ILE A 47 2.53 4.93 -10.50
CA ILE A 47 3.04 5.66 -9.34
C ILE A 47 2.04 5.51 -8.19
N PHE A 48 2.54 5.15 -7.02
CA PHE A 48 1.81 5.27 -5.77
C PHE A 48 2.36 6.47 -5.00
N ALA A 49 1.49 7.30 -4.41
CA ALA A 49 1.92 8.50 -3.73
C ALA A 49 1.13 8.75 -2.44
N ILE A 50 1.76 9.48 -1.51
CA ILE A 50 1.19 9.86 -0.23
C ILE A 50 1.36 11.36 -0.04
N SER A 51 0.32 12.03 0.42
CA SER A 51 0.33 13.46 0.68
C SER A 51 -0.59 13.82 1.85
N LYS A 52 -0.35 14.95 2.50
CA LYS A 52 -1.41 15.58 3.28
C LYS A 52 -2.53 16.03 2.33
N PRO A 53 -3.81 15.97 2.77
CA PRO A 53 -4.91 16.50 1.97
C PRO A 53 -4.68 17.97 1.59
N ILE A 54 -4.91 18.30 0.32
CA ILE A 54 -4.62 19.64 -0.22
C ILE A 54 -5.50 20.72 0.39
N ASN A 55 -6.68 20.35 0.91
CA ASN A 55 -7.61 21.30 1.54
C ASN A 55 -7.28 21.59 3.01
N GLY A 56 -6.21 20.99 3.56
CA GLY A 56 -5.81 21.15 4.95
C GLY A 56 -6.67 20.40 5.98
N GLU A 57 -7.71 19.69 5.54
CA GLU A 57 -8.53 18.88 6.42
C GLU A 57 -7.83 17.56 6.77
N PRO A 58 -8.23 16.88 7.88
CA PRO A 58 -7.68 15.56 8.19
C PRO A 58 -7.94 14.54 7.08
N ALA A 59 -6.96 13.66 6.85
CA ALA A 59 -7.15 12.51 5.98
C ALA A 59 -8.16 11.54 6.60
N CYS A 60 -8.89 10.81 5.75
CA CYS A 60 -9.80 9.75 6.15
C CYS A 60 -9.41 8.42 5.50
N ALA A 61 -9.98 7.34 6.01
CA ALA A 61 -9.74 5.99 5.48
C ALA A 61 -10.38 5.76 4.10
N ALA A 62 -11.19 6.70 3.60
CA ALA A 62 -11.97 6.53 2.37
C ALA A 62 -12.77 5.21 2.40
N ASN A 63 -13.66 5.07 3.39
CA ASN A 63 -14.43 3.85 3.64
C ASN A 63 -15.03 3.27 2.36
N GLY A 64 -14.76 1.98 2.12
CA GLY A 64 -15.17 1.29 0.89
C GLY A 64 -14.10 1.25 -0.19
N SER A 65 -12.96 1.95 -0.03
CA SER A 65 -11.86 1.87 -0.97
C SER A 65 -10.93 0.68 -0.66
N THR A 66 -10.35 0.13 -1.71
CA THR A 66 -9.29 -0.89 -1.61
C THR A 66 -8.23 -0.57 -2.64
N ILE A 67 -6.97 -0.62 -2.25
CA ILE A 67 -5.84 -0.48 -3.16
C ILE A 67 -5.06 -1.79 -3.14
N GLY A 68 -5.05 -2.49 -4.28
CA GLY A 68 -4.35 -3.76 -4.43
C GLY A 68 -2.97 -3.57 -5.04
N PHE A 69 -1.97 -4.19 -4.43
CA PHE A 69 -0.62 -4.32 -4.99
C PHE A 69 -0.42 -5.75 -5.48
N SER A 70 0.13 -5.87 -6.68
CA SER A 70 0.40 -7.19 -7.26
C SER A 70 1.58 -7.87 -6.59
N VAL A 71 1.45 -9.15 -6.34
CA VAL A 71 2.53 -10.02 -5.87
C VAL A 71 2.84 -11.09 -6.92
N GLU A 72 4.07 -11.58 -6.92
CA GLU A 72 4.52 -12.60 -7.88
C GLU A 72 4.35 -14.03 -7.37
N SER A 73 4.15 -14.17 -6.04
CA SER A 73 4.01 -15.49 -5.39
C SER A 73 3.26 -15.36 -4.06
N PRO A 74 2.68 -16.47 -3.55
CA PRO A 74 2.12 -16.51 -2.20
C PRO A 74 3.13 -16.09 -1.12
N GLU A 75 4.39 -16.50 -1.25
CA GLU A 75 5.46 -16.17 -0.30
C GLU A 75 5.72 -14.67 -0.27
N GLN A 76 5.66 -14.00 -1.41
CA GLN A 76 5.79 -12.53 -1.48
C GLN A 76 4.58 -11.86 -0.83
N GLY A 77 3.37 -12.38 -1.02
CA GLY A 77 2.16 -11.91 -0.35
C GLY A 77 2.26 -12.03 1.17
N ASP A 78 2.78 -13.15 1.67
CA ASP A 78 3.01 -13.36 3.11
C ASP A 78 4.06 -12.38 3.65
N ALA A 79 5.16 -12.16 2.94
CA ALA A 79 6.19 -11.21 3.32
C ALA A 79 5.66 -9.77 3.36
N TRP A 80 4.85 -9.38 2.37
CA TRP A 80 4.17 -8.09 2.33
C TRP A 80 3.27 -7.88 3.56
N HIS A 81 2.45 -8.89 3.88
CA HIS A 81 1.54 -8.84 5.02
C HIS A 81 2.30 -8.76 6.36
N ALA A 82 3.33 -9.60 6.54
CA ALA A 82 4.15 -9.61 7.75
C ALA A 82 4.89 -8.29 7.95
N ALA A 83 5.45 -7.71 6.88
CA ALA A 83 6.09 -6.40 6.93
C ALA A 83 5.10 -5.30 7.34
N GLY A 84 3.86 -5.35 6.85
CA GLY A 84 2.84 -4.39 7.21
C GLY A 84 2.43 -4.47 8.67
N VAL A 85 2.21 -5.65 9.19
CA VAL A 85 1.88 -5.85 10.62
C VAL A 85 3.03 -5.37 11.50
N ALA A 86 4.27 -5.66 11.12
CA ALA A 86 5.46 -5.23 11.87
C ALA A 86 5.67 -3.71 11.89
N HIS A 87 5.09 -2.97 10.93
CA HIS A 87 5.29 -1.53 10.75
C HIS A 87 4.00 -0.70 10.91
N GLY A 88 3.08 -1.16 11.74
CA GLY A 88 1.91 -0.39 12.15
C GLY A 88 0.62 -0.68 11.39
N GLY A 89 0.63 -1.61 10.46
CA GLY A 89 -0.58 -2.09 9.78
C GLY A 89 -1.40 -3.00 10.67
N THR A 90 -2.70 -3.04 10.42
CA THR A 90 -3.63 -3.93 11.10
C THR A 90 -4.11 -5.00 10.14
N ALA A 91 -3.92 -6.27 10.50
CA ALA A 91 -4.47 -7.38 9.74
C ALA A 91 -5.99 -7.32 9.79
N CYS A 92 -6.62 -7.52 8.66
CA CYS A 92 -8.08 -7.58 8.54
C CYS A 92 -8.47 -8.70 7.57
N GLU A 93 -9.75 -9.08 7.63
CA GLU A 93 -10.29 -10.23 6.92
C GLU A 93 -9.59 -11.54 7.30
N ASP A 94 -9.72 -12.58 6.46
CA ASP A 94 -9.06 -13.85 6.69
C ASP A 94 -7.53 -13.72 6.55
N PRO A 95 -6.75 -14.58 7.24
CA PRO A 95 -5.30 -14.59 7.06
C PRO A 95 -4.89 -14.74 5.58
N PRO A 96 -3.65 -14.35 5.21
CA PRO A 96 -3.15 -14.54 3.85
C PRO A 96 -3.42 -15.96 3.36
N GLY A 97 -3.97 -16.10 2.16
CA GLY A 97 -4.32 -17.41 1.62
C GLY A 97 -5.04 -17.34 0.29
N PHE A 98 -5.33 -18.51 -0.25
CA PHE A 98 -6.12 -18.62 -1.47
C PHE A 98 -7.60 -18.36 -1.20
N ARG A 99 -8.24 -17.59 -2.10
CA ARG A 99 -9.69 -17.39 -2.17
C ARG A 99 -10.15 -17.72 -3.57
N GLU A 100 -11.31 -18.40 -3.64
CA GLU A 100 -11.99 -18.61 -4.92
C GLU A 100 -13.10 -17.60 -5.11
N GLY A 101 -13.22 -17.08 -6.32
CA GLY A 101 -14.22 -16.10 -6.68
C GLY A 101 -14.52 -16.15 -8.17
N ALA A 102 -15.31 -15.18 -8.65
CA ALA A 102 -15.71 -15.09 -10.05
C ALA A 102 -14.53 -15.02 -11.03
N MET A 103 -13.39 -14.51 -10.56
CA MET A 103 -12.16 -14.39 -11.36
C MET A 103 -11.21 -15.58 -11.17
N GLY A 104 -11.65 -16.66 -10.55
CA GLY A 104 -10.86 -17.84 -10.26
C GLY A 104 -10.22 -17.81 -8.88
N LYS A 105 -9.14 -18.55 -8.71
CA LYS A 105 -8.43 -18.70 -7.46
C LYS A 105 -7.33 -17.67 -7.33
N LEU A 106 -7.43 -16.80 -6.32
CA LEU A 106 -6.46 -15.73 -6.06
C LEU A 106 -5.83 -15.92 -4.68
N TYR A 107 -4.55 -15.61 -4.56
CA TYR A 107 -3.89 -15.47 -3.28
C TYR A 107 -4.03 -14.04 -2.80
N LEU A 108 -4.68 -13.84 -1.65
CA LEU A 108 -5.02 -12.52 -1.13
C LEU A 108 -4.54 -12.36 0.32
N ALA A 109 -4.16 -11.13 0.64
CA ALA A 109 -3.80 -10.69 1.99
C ALA A 109 -4.25 -9.24 2.17
N TYR A 110 -4.79 -8.93 3.32
CA TYR A 110 -5.36 -7.61 3.60
C TYR A 110 -4.76 -6.97 4.87
N LEU A 111 -4.57 -5.68 4.78
CA LEU A 111 -4.14 -4.81 5.87
C LEU A 111 -5.03 -3.57 5.94
#